data_50c220d3d4fc461a19f73c4adf72b542
#
_entry.id   50c220d3d4fc461a19f73c4adf72b542
#
_cell.length_a   1.000
_cell.length_b   1.000
_cell.length_c   1.000
_cell.angle_alpha   90.00
_cell.angle_beta   90.00
_cell.angle_gamma   90.00
#
_symmetry.space_group_name_H-M   'P 1'
#
loop_
_entity.id
_entity.type
_entity.pdbx_description
1 polymer ?
#
loop_
_entity_poly.entity_id
_entity_poly.type
_entity_poly.pdbx_seq_one_letter_code
_entity_poly.pdbx_strand_id
1 'polypeptide(L)'
;MIRLFAALPLPHDVGEALVRRQQGLSGARWRPPEAFHITLRFFGEVSETTAADLDSALSSVGGEPFDVSLQGAGAFGERDHMRAVWAGVADSEPLRRLAARCETAARRAGLKPETRAYRPHVTLAYLKASPQDRVAVWVRNHNLLHSPSWRATWFGLYSSWSSSEGSRYDLEREYPLV
;
A
#
# COMPACT_ATOMS: atom_id res chain seq x y z
N MET A 1 -8.53 11.68 -17.05
CA MET A 1 -8.48 10.47 -16.21
C MET A 1 -7.34 10.63 -15.20
N ILE A 2 -7.59 10.33 -13.95
CA ILE A 2 -6.62 10.38 -12.86
C ILE A 2 -6.58 9.03 -12.15
N ARG A 3 -5.39 8.53 -11.85
CA ARG A 3 -5.22 7.23 -11.18
C ARG A 3 -5.12 7.44 -9.68
N LEU A 4 -6.06 6.88 -8.92
CA LEU A 4 -6.23 7.15 -7.50
C LEU A 4 -6.18 5.89 -6.65
N PHE A 5 -5.73 6.06 -5.39
CA PHE A 5 -5.79 5.05 -4.34
C PHE A 5 -5.88 5.69 -2.97
N ALA A 6 -6.48 4.99 -2.02
CA ALA A 6 -6.48 5.38 -0.60
C ALA A 6 -5.42 4.58 0.15
N ALA A 7 -4.68 5.23 1.04
CA ALA A 7 -3.60 4.59 1.78
C ALA A 7 -3.29 5.26 3.12
N LEU A 8 -2.63 4.49 4.00
CA LEU A 8 -1.97 4.99 5.20
C LEU A 8 -0.52 5.33 4.87
N PRO A 9 -0.01 6.49 5.30
CA PRO A 9 1.41 6.79 5.23
C PRO A 9 2.20 6.03 6.30
N LEU A 10 3.51 5.88 6.09
CA LEU A 10 4.42 5.34 7.09
C LEU A 10 5.15 6.48 7.81
N PRO A 11 5.47 6.32 9.11
CA PRO A 11 6.43 7.20 9.77
C PRO A 11 7.81 7.15 9.10
N HIS A 12 8.53 8.25 9.14
CA HIS A 12 9.83 8.38 8.48
C HIS A 12 10.86 7.33 8.96
N ASP A 13 10.94 7.10 10.27
CA ASP A 13 11.85 6.10 10.87
C ASP A 13 11.53 4.66 10.45
N VAL A 14 10.26 4.32 10.30
CA VAL A 14 9.80 3.02 9.78
C VAL A 14 10.23 2.87 8.32
N GLY A 15 10.03 3.91 7.51
CA GLY A 15 10.48 3.92 6.11
C GLY A 15 11.99 3.75 5.98
N GLU A 16 12.78 4.45 6.78
CA GLU A 16 14.24 4.30 6.79
C GLU A 16 14.69 2.88 7.17
N ALA A 17 14.01 2.25 8.12
CA ALA A 17 14.30 0.86 8.50
C ALA A 17 14.02 -0.10 7.33
N LEU A 18 13.00 0.16 6.52
CA LEU A 18 12.69 -0.63 5.33
C LEU A 18 13.75 -0.46 4.23
N VAL A 19 14.31 0.73 4.06
CA VAL A 19 15.38 0.98 3.08
C VAL A 19 16.58 0.07 3.33
N ARG A 20 16.92 -0.22 4.57
CA ARG A 20 18.00 -1.15 4.93
C ARG A 20 17.74 -2.59 4.50
N ARG A 21 16.49 -2.95 4.18
CA ARG A 21 16.08 -4.26 3.67
C ARG A 21 16.13 -4.36 2.14
N GLN A 22 16.30 -3.23 1.46
CA GLN A 22 16.24 -3.12 0.01
C GLN A 22 17.58 -3.50 -0.62
N GLN A 23 17.94 -4.78 -0.53
CA GLN A 23 19.17 -5.32 -1.10
C GLN A 23 19.08 -6.83 -1.30
N GLY A 24 20.02 -7.39 -2.05
CA GLY A 24 20.20 -8.83 -2.14
C GLY A 24 19.22 -9.55 -3.04
N LEU A 25 18.58 -8.85 -3.98
CA LEU A 25 17.64 -9.46 -4.92
C LEU A 25 17.88 -8.94 -6.34
N SER A 26 18.37 -9.79 -7.21
CA SER A 26 18.55 -9.47 -8.63
C SER A 26 17.21 -9.25 -9.32
N GLY A 27 17.14 -8.24 -10.19
CA GLY A 27 15.91 -7.87 -10.90
C GLY A 27 14.93 -7.02 -10.08
N ALA A 28 15.29 -6.69 -8.84
CA ALA A 28 14.47 -5.82 -8.00
C ALA A 28 14.65 -4.34 -8.40
N ARG A 29 13.52 -3.69 -8.62
CA ARG A 29 13.42 -2.23 -8.74
C ARG A 29 12.91 -1.69 -7.41
N TRP A 30 13.84 -1.33 -6.54
CA TRP A 30 13.52 -0.88 -5.19
C TRP A 30 12.74 0.43 -5.22
N ARG A 31 11.70 0.49 -4.42
CA ARG A 31 10.87 1.69 -4.30
C ARG A 31 11.57 2.73 -3.42
N PRO A 32 11.50 4.02 -3.74
CA PRO A 32 12.00 5.07 -2.85
C PRO A 32 11.13 5.16 -1.59
N PRO A 33 11.67 5.66 -0.47
CA PRO A 33 10.91 5.78 0.79
C PRO A 33 9.61 6.58 0.65
N GLU A 34 9.60 7.58 -0.22
CA GLU A 34 8.44 8.44 -0.49
C GLU A 34 7.26 7.66 -1.09
N ALA A 35 7.54 6.48 -1.68
CA ALA A 35 6.52 5.61 -2.26
C ALA A 35 5.97 4.57 -1.27
N PHE A 36 6.52 4.49 -0.06
CA PHE A 36 6.06 3.53 0.95
C PHE A 36 4.71 3.95 1.53
N HIS A 37 3.75 3.05 1.46
CA HIS A 37 2.42 3.23 2.02
C HIS A 37 1.75 1.87 2.22
N ILE A 38 0.72 1.84 3.05
CA ILE A 38 -0.19 0.70 3.16
C ILE A 38 -1.46 1.04 2.40
N THR A 39 -1.66 0.45 1.23
CA THR A 39 -2.87 0.68 0.43
C THR A 39 -4.09 0.16 1.17
N LEU A 40 -5.15 0.96 1.21
CA LEU A 40 -6.47 0.58 1.71
C LEU A 40 -7.37 0.11 0.56
N ARG A 41 -7.41 0.87 -0.53
CA ARG A 41 -8.18 0.56 -1.73
C ARG A 41 -7.57 1.26 -2.93
N PHE A 42 -7.35 0.51 -3.98
CA PHE A 42 -6.92 1.02 -5.27
C PHE A 42 -8.15 1.29 -6.15
N PHE A 43 -8.32 2.53 -6.60
CA PHE A 43 -9.50 2.93 -7.38
C PHE A 43 -9.27 2.82 -8.89
N GLY A 44 -8.02 2.82 -9.33
CA GLY A 44 -7.68 2.82 -10.75
C GLY A 44 -7.81 4.20 -11.40
N GLU A 45 -7.95 4.22 -12.70
CA GLU A 45 -8.14 5.45 -13.48
C GLU A 45 -9.61 5.85 -13.44
N VAL A 46 -9.88 7.06 -12.99
CA VAL A 46 -11.24 7.60 -12.83
C VAL A 46 -11.36 8.97 -13.52
N SER A 47 -12.59 9.36 -13.85
CA SER A 47 -12.90 10.71 -14.31
C SER A 47 -12.79 11.73 -13.14
N GLU A 48 -12.73 13.02 -13.48
CA GLU A 48 -12.76 14.08 -12.46
C GLU A 48 -14.07 14.04 -11.64
N THR A 49 -15.19 13.73 -12.27
CA THR A 49 -16.49 13.60 -11.58
C THR A 49 -16.43 12.44 -10.57
N THR A 50 -15.94 11.29 -10.98
CA THR A 50 -15.80 10.13 -10.07
C THR A 50 -14.80 10.44 -8.96
N ALA A 51 -13.73 11.18 -9.24
CA ALA A 51 -12.76 11.60 -8.22
C ALA A 51 -13.43 12.50 -7.16
N ALA A 52 -14.29 13.42 -7.57
CA ALA A 52 -15.05 14.27 -6.64
C ALA A 52 -16.06 13.45 -5.80
N ASP A 53 -16.72 12.46 -6.39
CA ASP A 53 -17.63 11.55 -5.69
C ASP A 53 -16.87 10.67 -4.68
N LEU A 54 -15.67 10.20 -5.06
CA LEU A 54 -14.77 9.47 -4.16
C LEU A 54 -14.33 10.32 -2.98
N ASP A 55 -13.89 11.57 -3.21
CA ASP A 55 -13.50 12.48 -2.13
C ASP A 55 -14.65 12.70 -1.15
N SER A 56 -15.84 12.96 -1.66
CA SER A 56 -17.04 13.11 -0.84
C SER A 56 -17.35 11.85 -0.02
N ALA A 57 -17.29 10.67 -0.64
CA ALA A 57 -17.57 9.40 0.02
C ALA A 57 -16.49 9.06 1.07
N LEU A 58 -15.22 9.29 0.77
CA LEU A 58 -14.10 9.05 1.68
C LEU A 58 -14.14 9.98 2.89
N SER A 59 -14.59 11.22 2.72
CA SER A 59 -14.78 12.19 3.83
C SER A 59 -15.75 11.67 4.89
N SER A 60 -16.63 10.75 4.54
CA SER A 60 -17.63 10.16 5.44
C SER A 60 -17.17 8.84 6.05
N VAL A 61 -15.99 8.34 5.71
CA VAL A 61 -15.53 7.01 6.15
C VAL A 61 -15.34 6.96 7.66
N GLY A 62 -14.71 7.99 8.24
CA GLY A 62 -14.50 8.08 9.69
C GLY A 62 -13.73 6.89 10.29
N GLY A 63 -13.58 6.90 11.58
CA GLY A 63 -12.95 5.82 12.36
C GLY A 63 -12.01 6.39 13.41
N GLU A 64 -11.83 5.66 14.49
CA GLU A 64 -10.89 6.04 15.55
C GLU A 64 -9.44 5.80 15.12
N PRO A 65 -8.48 6.59 15.62
CA PRO A 65 -7.07 6.27 15.48
C PRO A 65 -6.75 4.88 16.05
N PHE A 66 -5.82 4.17 15.41
CA PHE A 66 -5.44 2.82 15.83
C PHE A 66 -3.94 2.58 15.63
N ASP A 67 -3.42 1.60 16.33
CA ASP A 67 -2.02 1.22 16.24
C ASP A 67 -1.77 0.28 15.06
N VAL A 68 -0.67 0.51 14.36
CA VAL A 68 -0.22 -0.28 13.20
C VAL A 68 1.23 -0.67 13.41
N SER A 69 1.60 -1.87 12.98
CA SER A 69 3.00 -2.30 12.92
C SER A 69 3.23 -3.20 11.72
N LEU A 70 4.47 -3.26 11.25
CA LEU A 70 4.87 -4.17 10.21
C LEU A 70 5.33 -5.50 10.79
N GLN A 71 5.04 -6.58 10.09
CA GLN A 71 5.42 -7.94 10.49
C GLN A 71 5.61 -8.83 9.27
N GLY A 72 6.79 -9.40 9.16
CA GLY A 72 7.11 -10.36 8.13
C GLY A 72 7.37 -9.74 6.76
N ALA A 73 7.61 -10.61 5.80
CA ALA A 73 7.84 -10.24 4.41
C ALA A 73 7.16 -11.27 3.51
N GLY A 74 6.91 -10.88 2.27
CA GLY A 74 6.31 -11.77 1.30
C GLY A 74 6.54 -11.30 -0.12
N ALA A 75 5.93 -12.02 -1.05
CA ALA A 75 6.03 -11.73 -2.47
C ALA A 75 4.71 -11.97 -3.16
N PHE A 76 4.49 -11.27 -4.27
CA PHE A 76 3.42 -11.54 -5.22
C PHE A 76 3.99 -12.06 -6.53
N GLY A 77 3.28 -12.97 -7.15
CA GLY A 77 3.65 -13.59 -8.40
C GLY A 77 3.78 -15.11 -8.28
N GLU A 78 3.96 -15.77 -9.40
CA GLU A 78 4.08 -17.22 -9.49
C GLU A 78 5.18 -17.60 -10.48
N ARG A 79 5.97 -18.60 -10.14
CA ARG A 79 7.00 -19.19 -11.02
C ARG A 79 7.91 -18.14 -11.66
N ASP A 80 7.89 -18.03 -12.99
CA ASP A 80 8.71 -17.10 -13.76
C ASP A 80 8.15 -15.65 -13.78
N HIS A 81 6.98 -15.44 -13.17
CA HIS A 81 6.28 -14.16 -13.12
C HIS A 81 6.20 -13.58 -11.71
N MET A 82 7.31 -13.55 -11.00
CA MET A 82 7.40 -12.84 -9.72
C MET A 82 7.30 -11.34 -9.98
N ARG A 83 6.42 -10.66 -9.24
CA ARG A 83 6.04 -9.27 -9.51
C ARG A 83 6.50 -8.26 -8.48
N ALA A 84 6.51 -8.64 -7.22
CA ALA A 84 6.84 -7.73 -6.12
C ALA A 84 7.31 -8.48 -4.89
N VAL A 85 8.12 -7.81 -4.08
CA VAL A 85 8.39 -8.17 -2.68
C VAL A 85 7.94 -7.05 -1.77
N TRP A 86 7.48 -7.40 -0.58
CA TRP A 86 6.84 -6.47 0.33
C TRP A 86 7.10 -6.81 1.81
N ALA A 87 6.96 -5.78 2.65
CA ALA A 87 6.84 -5.95 4.10
C ALA A 87 5.37 -6.16 4.45
N GLY A 88 5.09 -7.15 5.29
CA GLY A 88 3.75 -7.42 5.78
C GLY A 88 3.33 -6.47 6.89
N VAL A 89 2.04 -6.46 7.18
CA VAL A 89 1.43 -5.69 8.27
C VAL A 89 0.89 -6.67 9.29
N ALA A 90 1.16 -6.43 10.57
CA ALA A 90 0.61 -7.24 11.66
C ALA A 90 -0.92 -7.22 11.60
N ASP A 91 -1.55 -8.34 11.95
CA ASP A 91 -3.00 -8.45 11.89
C ASP A 91 -3.66 -7.33 12.71
N SER A 92 -4.59 -6.63 12.09
CA SER A 92 -5.24 -5.45 12.64
C SER A 92 -6.70 -5.38 12.18
N GLU A 93 -7.61 -5.63 13.10
CA GLU A 93 -9.03 -5.51 12.82
C GLU A 93 -9.43 -4.06 12.46
N PRO A 94 -8.95 -3.01 13.15
CA PRO A 94 -9.24 -1.64 12.76
C PRO A 94 -8.78 -1.31 11.34
N LEU A 95 -7.61 -1.82 10.92
CA LEU A 95 -7.12 -1.63 9.56
C LEU A 95 -8.04 -2.30 8.52
N ARG A 96 -8.46 -3.54 8.78
CA ARG A 96 -9.40 -4.25 7.91
C ARG A 96 -10.74 -3.52 7.79
N ARG A 97 -11.24 -2.98 8.91
CA ARG A 97 -12.47 -2.18 8.92
C ARG A 97 -12.32 -0.90 8.09
N LEU A 98 -11.19 -0.21 8.23
CA LEU A 98 -10.92 1.01 7.45
C LEU A 98 -10.88 0.68 5.96
N ALA A 99 -10.18 -0.38 5.56
CA ALA A 99 -10.15 -0.82 4.15
C ALA A 99 -11.56 -1.18 3.63
N ALA A 100 -12.37 -1.86 4.43
CA ALA A 100 -13.75 -2.20 4.08
C ALA A 100 -14.63 -0.94 3.92
N ARG A 101 -14.42 0.09 4.73
CA ARG A 101 -15.11 1.37 4.59
C ARG A 101 -14.68 2.12 3.33
N CYS A 102 -13.39 2.06 2.98
CA CYS A 102 -12.90 2.61 1.70
C CYS A 102 -13.50 1.86 0.50
N GLU A 103 -13.67 0.55 0.58
CA GLU A 103 -14.38 -0.24 -0.43
C GLU A 103 -15.85 0.20 -0.56
N THR A 104 -16.53 0.42 0.57
CA THR A 104 -17.91 0.92 0.57
C THR A 104 -17.98 2.30 -0.09
N ALA A 105 -17.02 3.19 0.20
CA ALA A 105 -16.95 4.52 -0.42
C ALA A 105 -16.72 4.41 -1.94
N ALA A 106 -15.84 3.51 -2.39
CA ALA A 106 -15.62 3.24 -3.81
C ALA A 106 -16.92 2.82 -4.53
N ARG A 107 -17.66 1.91 -3.92
CA ARG A 107 -18.95 1.46 -4.48
C ARG A 107 -19.98 2.56 -4.54
N ARG A 108 -20.05 3.44 -3.53
CA ARG A 108 -20.92 4.62 -3.53
C ARG A 108 -20.58 5.59 -4.66
N ALA A 109 -19.29 5.72 -4.99
CA ALA A 109 -18.83 6.51 -6.11
C ALA A 109 -18.98 5.81 -7.48
N GLY A 110 -19.65 4.65 -7.52
CA GLY A 110 -19.95 3.92 -8.75
C GLY A 110 -18.86 2.99 -9.25
N LEU A 111 -17.82 2.74 -8.46
CA LEU A 111 -16.75 1.82 -8.84
C LEU A 111 -17.16 0.35 -8.63
N LYS A 112 -16.58 -0.52 -9.45
CA LYS A 112 -16.79 -1.97 -9.32
C LYS A 112 -16.22 -2.47 -8.00
N PRO A 113 -16.84 -3.46 -7.35
CA PRO A 113 -16.32 -4.09 -6.16
C PRO A 113 -14.93 -4.69 -6.38
N GLU A 114 -14.07 -4.60 -5.37
CA GLU A 114 -12.84 -5.39 -5.31
C GLU A 114 -13.19 -6.83 -4.95
N THR A 115 -12.71 -7.78 -5.75
CA THR A 115 -13.00 -9.20 -5.55
C THR A 115 -11.88 -9.96 -4.84
N ARG A 116 -10.68 -9.35 -4.76
CA ARG A 116 -9.54 -9.96 -4.09
C ARG A 116 -9.61 -9.74 -2.58
N ALA A 117 -9.16 -10.73 -1.82
CA ALA A 117 -9.01 -10.57 -0.38
C ALA A 117 -8.02 -9.44 -0.06
N TYR A 118 -8.34 -8.63 0.95
CA TYR A 118 -7.47 -7.56 1.41
C TYR A 118 -6.22 -8.14 2.08
N ARG A 119 -5.04 -7.78 1.55
CA ARG A 119 -3.73 -8.17 2.06
C ARG A 119 -2.89 -6.92 2.30
N PRO A 120 -2.92 -6.34 3.51
CA PRO A 120 -2.15 -5.12 3.78
C PRO A 120 -0.65 -5.40 3.72
N HIS A 121 0.07 -4.55 3.00
CA HIS A 121 1.51 -4.67 2.80
C HIS A 121 2.11 -3.33 2.38
N VAL A 122 3.43 -3.23 2.50
CA VAL A 122 4.24 -2.15 1.94
C VAL A 122 5.12 -2.72 0.85
N THR A 123 4.88 -2.35 -0.39
CA THR A 123 5.71 -2.80 -1.52
C THR A 123 7.12 -2.21 -1.42
N LEU A 124 8.13 -3.05 -1.40
CA LEU A 124 9.53 -2.65 -1.33
C LEU A 124 10.21 -2.62 -2.69
N ALA A 125 9.81 -3.51 -3.60
CA ALA A 125 10.30 -3.54 -4.97
C ALA A 125 9.27 -4.13 -5.92
N TYR A 126 9.29 -3.67 -7.15
CA TYR A 126 8.75 -4.39 -8.28
C TYR A 126 9.84 -5.24 -8.91
N LEU A 127 9.49 -6.43 -9.37
CA LEU A 127 10.43 -7.41 -9.88
C LEU A 127 10.32 -7.51 -11.39
N LYS A 128 11.49 -7.62 -12.03
CA LYS A 128 11.62 -7.90 -13.46
C LYS A 128 12.60 -9.03 -13.63
N ALA A 129 12.10 -10.18 -14.08
CA ALA A 129 12.91 -11.38 -14.32
C ALA A 129 13.69 -11.88 -13.09
N SER A 130 13.13 -11.72 -11.88
CA SER A 130 13.71 -12.29 -10.66
C SER A 130 13.31 -13.77 -10.55
N PRO A 131 14.28 -14.70 -10.41
CA PRO A 131 13.98 -16.12 -10.25
C PRO A 131 13.20 -16.40 -8.96
N GLN A 132 12.21 -17.28 -9.01
CA GLN A 132 11.35 -17.61 -7.88
C GLN A 132 12.13 -18.10 -6.66
N ASP A 133 13.16 -18.91 -6.86
CA ASP A 133 14.02 -19.43 -5.79
C ASP A 133 14.77 -18.32 -5.06
N ARG A 134 15.25 -17.32 -5.79
CA ARG A 134 15.92 -16.13 -5.22
C ARG A 134 14.94 -15.26 -4.43
N VAL A 135 13.73 -15.07 -4.95
CA VAL A 135 12.67 -14.35 -4.24
C VAL A 135 12.30 -15.08 -2.95
N ALA A 136 12.16 -16.41 -3.00
CA ALA A 136 11.87 -17.23 -1.82
C ALA A 136 12.97 -17.11 -0.74
N VAL A 137 14.24 -17.08 -1.14
CA VAL A 137 15.37 -16.87 -0.23
C VAL A 137 15.29 -15.48 0.41
N TRP A 138 15.04 -14.45 -0.39
CA TRP A 138 14.90 -13.08 0.12
C TRP A 138 13.77 -12.99 1.16
N VAL A 139 12.60 -13.55 0.86
CA VAL A 139 11.44 -13.57 1.77
C VAL A 139 11.80 -14.28 3.07
N ARG A 140 12.43 -15.45 2.99
CA ARG A 140 12.84 -16.22 4.16
C ARG A 140 13.84 -15.47 5.04
N ASN A 141 14.78 -14.73 4.43
CA ASN A 141 15.76 -13.93 5.14
C ASN A 141 15.16 -12.70 5.84
N HIS A 142 13.94 -12.31 5.46
CA HIS A 142 13.24 -11.14 6.00
C HIS A 142 11.92 -11.50 6.72
N ASN A 143 11.65 -12.78 6.95
CA ASN A 143 10.40 -13.22 7.58
C ASN A 143 10.26 -12.81 9.05
N LEU A 144 11.36 -12.42 9.72
CA LEU A 144 11.36 -11.88 11.07
C LEU A 144 11.33 -10.34 11.12
N LEU A 145 11.16 -9.69 9.97
CA LEU A 145 10.96 -8.26 9.92
C LEU A 145 9.79 -7.86 10.82
N HIS A 146 10.00 -6.86 11.66
CA HIS A 146 8.96 -6.18 12.41
C HIS A 146 9.35 -4.73 12.65
N SER A 147 8.36 -3.89 12.86
CA SER A 147 8.57 -2.49 13.19
C SER A 147 8.04 -2.18 14.59
N PRO A 148 8.49 -1.07 15.20
CA PRO A 148 7.73 -0.47 16.28
C PRO A 148 6.29 -0.19 15.82
N SER A 149 5.37 -0.19 16.77
CA SER A 149 3.99 0.23 16.52
C SER A 149 3.92 1.75 16.38
N TRP A 150 3.06 2.24 15.48
CA TRP A 150 2.76 3.67 15.38
C TRP A 150 1.27 3.91 15.35
N ARG A 151 0.85 5.11 15.71
CA ARG A 151 -0.55 5.52 15.73
C ARG A 151 -0.95 6.06 14.37
N ALA A 152 -1.87 5.38 13.67
CA ALA A 152 -2.50 5.90 12.47
C ALA A 152 -3.59 6.89 12.90
N THR A 153 -3.45 8.16 12.50
CA THR A 153 -4.37 9.25 12.86
C THR A 153 -5.09 9.84 11.67
N TRP A 154 -4.72 9.43 10.47
CA TRP A 154 -5.35 9.83 9.21
C TRP A 154 -5.00 8.86 8.10
N PHE A 155 -5.77 8.87 7.03
CA PHE A 155 -5.44 8.24 5.77
C PHE A 155 -5.57 9.24 4.63
N GLY A 156 -4.99 8.94 3.49
CA GLY A 156 -4.96 9.87 2.35
C GLY A 156 -5.55 9.29 1.08
N LEU A 157 -6.01 10.20 0.23
CA LEU A 157 -6.27 9.95 -1.18
C LEU A 157 -5.05 10.41 -1.97
N TYR A 158 -4.48 9.52 -2.74
CA TYR A 158 -3.27 9.77 -3.51
C TYR A 158 -3.54 9.59 -5.00
N SER A 159 -2.90 10.44 -5.81
CA SER A 159 -2.78 10.23 -7.24
C SER A 159 -1.47 9.54 -7.60
N SER A 160 -1.49 8.77 -8.68
CA SER A 160 -0.33 8.05 -9.19
C SER A 160 -0.01 8.52 -10.60
N TRP A 161 1.22 8.92 -10.81
CA TRP A 161 1.75 9.41 -12.08
C TRP A 161 2.90 8.54 -12.54
N SER A 162 2.89 8.16 -13.81
CA SER A 162 4.03 7.44 -14.40
C SER A 162 5.16 8.42 -14.72
N SER A 163 6.39 8.02 -14.40
CA SER A 163 7.60 8.74 -14.76
C SER A 163 8.65 7.77 -15.30
N SER A 164 9.73 8.29 -15.87
CA SER A 164 10.89 7.50 -16.31
C SER A 164 11.57 6.73 -15.17
N GLU A 165 11.43 7.23 -13.93
CA GLU A 165 12.01 6.65 -12.72
C GLU A 165 11.04 5.75 -11.94
N GLY A 166 9.85 5.53 -12.48
CA GLY A 166 8.78 4.77 -11.83
C GLY A 166 7.56 5.62 -11.50
N SER A 167 6.64 5.10 -10.71
CA SER A 167 5.43 5.84 -10.31
C SER A 167 5.75 6.81 -9.19
N ARG A 168 5.29 8.04 -9.35
CA ARG A 168 5.27 9.07 -8.32
C ARG A 168 3.86 9.15 -7.73
N TYR A 169 3.75 9.42 -6.44
CA TYR A 169 2.49 9.58 -5.73
C TYR A 169 2.40 10.98 -5.14
N ASP A 170 1.26 11.64 -5.37
CA ASP A 170 0.96 12.95 -4.79
C ASP A 170 -0.25 12.81 -3.86
N LEU A 171 -0.15 13.40 -2.66
CA LEU A 171 -1.24 13.44 -1.72
C LEU A 171 -2.26 14.50 -2.16
N GLU A 172 -3.48 14.04 -2.46
CA GLU A 172 -4.56 14.91 -2.91
C GLU A 172 -5.43 15.39 -1.75
N ARG A 173 -5.66 14.52 -0.76
CA ARG A 173 -6.54 14.83 0.38
C ARG A 173 -6.18 13.98 1.59
N GLU A 174 -6.27 14.58 2.79
CA GLU A 174 -6.18 13.88 4.07
C GLU A 174 -7.57 13.72 4.69
N TYR A 175 -7.81 12.57 5.31
CA TYR A 175 -9.03 12.27 6.04
C TYR A 175 -8.65 11.88 7.47
N PRO A 176 -9.00 12.70 8.48
CA PRO A 176 -8.64 12.38 9.86
C PRO A 176 -9.41 11.18 10.39
N LEU A 177 -8.75 10.42 11.26
CA LEU A 177 -9.37 9.41 12.12
C LEU A 177 -9.61 10.03 13.49
N VAL A 178 -10.88 10.08 13.92
CA VAL A 178 -11.32 10.72 15.16
C VAL A 178 -12.36 9.86 15.89
#